data_ec76c8a9f7427ed281a1710a43c944a6
#
_entry.id   ec76c8a9f7427ed281a1710a43c944a6
#
_cell.length_a   1.000
_cell.length_b   1.000
_cell.length_c   1.000
_cell.angle_alpha   90.00
_cell.angle_beta   90.00
_cell.angle_gamma   90.00
#
_symmetry.space_group_name_H-M   'P 1'
#
loop_
_entity.id
_entity.type
_entity.pdbx_description
1 polymer ?
#
loop_
_entity_poly.entity_id
_entity_poly.type
_entity_poly.pdbx_seq_one_letter_code
_entity_poly.pdbx_strand_id
1 'polypeptide(L)'
;QIIFKVVTGVILLPLVNVVVKWTYRIIPKQAHESAFRFEYIDPNMVGSPAVLSLQVGREVERMCDMVRKNVSDAAEGLIQNDIIREREQVIDYLASEITDYLTKVNALQLPQSVSNYMGCVFHVINDLEQIGDHAIKILVQTEKCVEMGQAYSQAAQDELRQIYQMDMDLLDKTMKLFRGQRPTPESWLDMKLQERTIMKLAVKAQSNHMERLQEKTCTFEQGLTFIESLNSLMRIVNHVM
;
A
#
# COMPACT_ATOMS: atom_id res chain seq x y z
N GLN A 1 20.52 -25.90 -35.05
CA GLN A 1 20.08 -24.88 -34.03
C GLN A 1 20.12 -25.42 -32.61
N ILE A 2 19.70 -26.67 -32.34
CA ILE A 2 19.67 -27.25 -30.96
C ILE A 2 21.09 -27.40 -30.42
N ILE A 3 22.02 -27.92 -31.19
CA ILE A 3 23.43 -28.11 -30.79
C ILE A 3 24.08 -26.78 -30.41
N PHE A 4 23.82 -25.70 -31.18
CA PHE A 4 24.33 -24.36 -30.90
C PHE A 4 23.81 -23.83 -29.54
N LYS A 5 22.52 -23.98 -29.27
CA LYS A 5 21.91 -23.56 -28.01
C LYS A 5 22.47 -24.32 -26.81
N VAL A 6 22.69 -25.63 -26.95
CA VAL A 6 23.27 -26.47 -25.89
C VAL A 6 24.72 -26.08 -25.62
N VAL A 7 25.55 -25.93 -26.66
CA VAL A 7 26.95 -25.52 -26.53
C VAL A 7 27.06 -24.13 -25.91
N THR A 8 26.22 -23.17 -26.35
CA THR A 8 26.18 -21.83 -25.77
C THR A 8 25.76 -21.86 -24.28
N GLY A 9 24.76 -22.67 -23.94
CA GLY A 9 24.34 -22.86 -22.55
C GLY A 9 25.44 -23.43 -21.66
N VAL A 10 26.16 -24.47 -22.13
CA VAL A 10 27.26 -25.10 -21.37
C VAL A 10 28.44 -24.13 -21.18
N ILE A 11 28.74 -23.28 -22.17
CA ILE A 11 29.80 -22.26 -22.05
C ILE A 11 29.40 -21.11 -21.13
N LEU A 12 28.10 -20.71 -21.14
CA LEU A 12 27.61 -19.59 -20.34
C LEU A 12 27.39 -19.97 -18.86
N LEU A 13 27.08 -21.23 -18.54
CA LEU A 13 26.82 -21.69 -17.18
C LEU A 13 27.93 -21.33 -16.16
N PRO A 14 29.22 -21.59 -16.41
CA PRO A 14 30.30 -21.19 -15.49
C PRO A 14 30.54 -19.67 -15.50
N LEU A 15 30.16 -18.95 -16.58
CA LEU A 15 30.30 -17.51 -16.69
C LEU A 15 29.20 -16.74 -15.92
N VAL A 16 28.06 -17.36 -15.61
CA VAL A 16 26.97 -16.72 -14.86
C VAL A 16 27.48 -16.15 -13.53
N ASN A 17 28.24 -16.92 -12.76
CA ASN A 17 28.80 -16.48 -11.49
C ASN A 17 29.80 -15.32 -11.65
N VAL A 18 30.53 -15.27 -12.76
CA VAL A 18 31.47 -14.20 -13.08
C VAL A 18 30.69 -12.94 -13.48
N VAL A 19 29.69 -13.08 -14.35
CA VAL A 19 28.83 -11.97 -14.78
C VAL A 19 28.08 -11.39 -13.59
N VAL A 20 27.45 -12.21 -12.75
CA VAL A 20 26.79 -11.80 -11.51
C VAL A 20 27.76 -11.02 -10.59
N LYS A 21 28.97 -11.55 -10.40
CA LYS A 21 29.99 -10.90 -9.56
C LYS A 21 30.48 -9.55 -10.12
N TRP A 22 30.54 -9.42 -11.46
CA TRP A 22 30.87 -8.18 -12.15
C TRP A 22 29.70 -7.20 -12.12
N THR A 23 28.48 -7.66 -12.29
CA THR A 23 27.26 -6.83 -12.18
C THR A 23 27.17 -6.18 -10.80
N TYR A 24 27.37 -6.95 -9.70
CA TYR A 24 27.44 -6.42 -8.33
C TYR A 24 28.61 -5.45 -8.08
N ARG A 25 29.64 -5.47 -8.91
CA ARG A 25 30.79 -4.57 -8.77
C ARG A 25 30.63 -3.26 -9.57
N ILE A 26 29.84 -3.30 -10.64
CA ILE A 26 29.61 -2.17 -11.56
C ILE A 26 28.36 -1.38 -11.10
N ILE A 27 27.34 -2.07 -10.60
CA ILE A 27 26.16 -1.43 -10.02
C ILE A 27 26.52 -1.14 -8.55
N PRO A 28 26.75 0.13 -8.16
CA PRO A 28 26.91 0.43 -6.74
C PRO A 28 25.65 -0.02 -6.02
N LYS A 29 25.81 -0.67 -4.85
CA LYS A 29 24.70 -0.98 -3.96
C LYS A 29 23.88 0.28 -3.77
N GLN A 30 22.76 0.36 -4.45
CA GLN A 30 21.89 1.53 -4.37
C GLN A 30 21.35 1.62 -2.93
N ALA A 31 21.06 2.83 -2.49
CA ALA A 31 20.36 3.10 -1.22
C ALA A 31 19.06 2.27 -1.07
N HIS A 32 18.59 1.68 -2.14
CA HIS A 32 17.46 0.77 -2.28
C HIS A 32 17.58 -0.53 -1.46
N GLU A 33 18.76 -1.19 -1.43
CA GLU A 33 18.94 -2.41 -0.62
C GLU A 33 18.82 -2.14 0.90
N SER A 34 19.03 -0.90 1.33
CA SER A 34 18.87 -0.52 2.73
C SER A 34 17.42 -0.40 3.19
N ALA A 35 16.47 -0.26 2.26
CA ALA A 35 15.05 -0.16 2.56
C ALA A 35 14.40 -1.52 2.82
N PHE A 36 14.92 -2.59 2.20
CA PHE A 36 14.45 -3.98 2.36
C PHE A 36 15.06 -4.64 3.60
N ARG A 37 14.75 -4.11 4.76
CA ARG A 37 15.16 -4.66 6.07
C ARG A 37 14.23 -4.18 7.17
N PHE A 38 14.22 -4.92 8.26
CA PHE A 38 13.66 -4.42 9.51
C PHE A 38 14.49 -3.24 10.06
N GLU A 39 13.81 -2.25 10.58
CA GLU A 39 14.45 -1.16 11.33
C GLU A 39 14.32 -1.35 12.83
N TYR A 40 13.23 -1.96 13.27
CA TYR A 40 12.89 -2.11 14.70
C TYR A 40 12.88 -3.57 15.18
N ILE A 41 12.71 -4.54 14.29
CA ILE A 41 12.74 -5.97 14.63
C ILE A 41 14.16 -6.51 14.44
N ASP A 42 14.70 -7.14 15.47
CA ASP A 42 15.90 -7.98 15.34
C ASP A 42 15.47 -9.45 15.25
N PRO A 43 15.57 -10.11 14.09
CA PRO A 43 15.13 -11.49 13.89
C PRO A 43 15.93 -12.51 14.73
N ASN A 44 17.13 -12.13 15.19
CA ASN A 44 18.03 -12.99 15.95
C ASN A 44 17.83 -12.85 17.46
N MET A 45 17.11 -11.82 17.91
CA MET A 45 16.93 -11.50 19.31
C MET A 45 15.48 -11.69 19.73
N VAL A 46 15.16 -12.86 20.26
CA VAL A 46 13.87 -13.12 20.90
C VAL A 46 13.88 -12.50 22.29
N GLY A 47 13.42 -11.26 22.38
CA GLY A 47 13.31 -10.53 23.64
C GLY A 47 12.13 -10.99 24.51
N SER A 48 11.89 -10.27 25.61
CA SER A 48 10.69 -10.52 26.40
C SER A 48 9.42 -10.22 25.58
N PRO A 49 8.25 -10.82 25.90
CA PRO A 49 6.99 -10.57 25.19
C PRO A 49 6.65 -9.09 25.02
N ALA A 50 6.98 -8.25 25.99
CA ALA A 50 6.77 -6.79 25.92
C ALA A 50 7.69 -6.13 24.88
N VAL A 51 8.96 -6.57 24.81
CA VAL A 51 9.92 -6.05 23.82
C VAL A 51 9.48 -6.46 22.40
N LEU A 52 9.04 -7.71 22.21
CA LEU A 52 8.52 -8.20 20.95
C LEU A 52 7.34 -7.35 20.46
N SER A 53 6.35 -7.09 21.34
CA SER A 53 5.20 -6.26 21.00
C SER A 53 5.60 -4.84 20.60
N LEU A 54 6.59 -4.26 21.28
CA LEU A 54 7.09 -2.91 20.98
C LEU A 54 7.81 -2.85 19.64
N GLN A 55 8.68 -3.84 19.36
CA GLN A 55 9.43 -3.90 18.10
C GLN A 55 8.50 -4.07 16.91
N VAL A 56 7.57 -5.02 16.99
CA VAL A 56 6.55 -5.26 15.95
C VAL A 56 5.67 -4.03 15.76
N GLY A 57 5.19 -3.42 16.84
CA GLY A 57 4.37 -2.21 16.76
C GLY A 57 5.07 -1.07 16.02
N ARG A 58 6.34 -0.82 16.29
CA ARG A 58 7.13 0.22 15.58
C ARG A 58 7.37 -0.10 14.11
N GLU A 59 7.59 -1.37 13.77
CA GLU A 59 7.75 -1.75 12.36
C GLU A 59 6.45 -1.56 11.59
N VAL A 60 5.31 -1.90 12.18
CA VAL A 60 3.99 -1.66 11.59
C VAL A 60 3.69 -0.16 11.50
N GLU A 61 4.07 0.66 12.47
CA GLU A 61 3.97 2.12 12.37
C GLU A 61 4.77 2.67 11.18
N ARG A 62 5.98 2.17 10.94
CA ARG A 62 6.78 2.52 9.76
C ARG A 62 6.05 2.14 8.47
N MET A 63 5.47 0.95 8.41
CA MET A 63 4.66 0.51 7.28
C MET A 63 3.43 1.42 7.07
N CYS A 64 2.72 1.78 8.14
CA CYS A 64 1.61 2.74 8.10
C CYS A 64 2.02 4.08 7.46
N ASP A 65 3.16 4.66 7.88
CA ASP A 65 3.64 5.94 7.35
C ASP A 65 3.97 5.85 5.85
N MET A 66 4.52 4.71 5.40
CA MET A 66 4.78 4.46 3.97
C MET A 66 3.50 4.32 3.16
N VAL A 67 2.52 3.54 3.64
CA VAL A 67 1.22 3.36 3.01
C VAL A 67 0.49 4.70 2.89
N ARG A 68 0.42 5.45 4.00
CA ARG A 68 -0.17 6.80 4.01
C ARG A 68 0.44 7.70 2.94
N LYS A 69 1.77 7.67 2.83
CA LYS A 69 2.49 8.46 1.85
C LYS A 69 2.23 8.00 0.42
N ASN A 70 2.13 6.67 0.17
CA ASN A 70 1.77 6.14 -1.14
C ASN A 70 0.38 6.59 -1.58
N VAL A 71 -0.62 6.53 -0.70
CA VAL A 71 -1.98 6.99 -0.99
C VAL A 71 -1.99 8.49 -1.33
N SER A 72 -1.27 9.32 -0.53
CA SER A 72 -1.15 10.76 -0.77
C SER A 72 -0.48 11.06 -2.11
N ASP A 73 0.70 10.49 -2.35
CA ASP A 73 1.50 10.75 -3.55
C ASP A 73 0.75 10.29 -4.83
N ALA A 74 0.05 9.14 -4.77
CA ALA A 74 -0.71 8.59 -5.89
C ALA A 74 -1.95 9.44 -6.25
N ALA A 75 -2.66 9.97 -5.25
CA ALA A 75 -3.86 10.77 -5.46
C ALA A 75 -3.54 12.20 -5.91
N GLU A 76 -2.43 12.77 -5.44
CA GLU A 76 -2.01 14.12 -5.82
C GLU A 76 -1.32 14.18 -7.18
N GLY A 77 -0.82 13.07 -7.69
CA GLY A 77 -0.17 12.98 -9.01
C GLY A 77 1.10 13.83 -9.16
N LEU A 78 1.72 14.21 -8.05
CA LEU A 78 2.78 15.23 -7.99
C LEU A 78 4.21 14.68 -8.04
N ILE A 79 4.40 13.33 -7.97
CA ILE A 79 5.71 12.74 -7.73
C ILE A 79 6.06 11.71 -8.80
N GLN A 80 7.37 11.48 -8.96
CA GLN A 80 7.91 10.44 -9.83
C GLN A 80 7.27 9.09 -9.48
N ASN A 81 6.55 8.53 -10.43
CA ASN A 81 5.79 7.27 -10.29
C ASN A 81 6.66 6.11 -9.80
N ASP A 82 7.94 6.12 -10.15
CA ASP A 82 8.91 5.10 -9.71
C ASP A 82 9.08 5.08 -8.18
N ILE A 83 9.08 6.24 -7.50
CA ILE A 83 9.21 6.33 -6.03
C ILE A 83 8.03 5.66 -5.32
N ILE A 84 6.81 5.83 -5.86
CA ILE A 84 5.60 5.22 -5.29
C ILE A 84 5.68 3.70 -5.45
N ARG A 85 6.09 3.21 -6.63
CA ARG A 85 6.27 1.77 -6.92
C ARG A 85 7.38 1.15 -6.08
N GLU A 86 8.49 1.86 -5.90
CA GLU A 86 9.59 1.42 -5.04
C GLU A 86 9.15 1.30 -3.57
N ARG A 87 8.38 2.26 -3.08
CA ARG A 87 7.85 2.23 -1.72
C ARG A 87 6.86 1.09 -1.53
N GLU A 88 6.06 0.78 -2.56
CA GLU A 88 5.16 -0.37 -2.55
C GLU A 88 5.91 -1.69 -2.43
N GLN A 89 6.99 -1.87 -3.16
CA GLN A 89 7.83 -3.06 -3.02
C GLN A 89 8.38 -3.22 -1.60
N VAL A 90 8.68 -2.12 -0.91
CA VAL A 90 9.11 -2.17 0.50
C VAL A 90 7.94 -2.52 1.42
N ILE A 91 6.72 -2.04 1.14
CA ILE A 91 5.50 -2.38 1.88
C ILE A 91 5.22 -3.88 1.77
N ASP A 92 5.24 -4.44 0.55
CA ASP A 92 5.07 -5.88 0.28
C ASP A 92 6.12 -6.73 1.01
N TYR A 93 7.39 -6.31 0.92
CA TYR A 93 8.47 -6.96 1.63
C TYR A 93 8.22 -6.98 3.15
N LEU A 94 7.87 -5.85 3.73
CA LEU A 94 7.57 -5.75 5.16
C LEU A 94 6.36 -6.60 5.56
N ALA A 95 5.29 -6.59 4.76
CA ALA A 95 4.12 -7.41 5.01
C ALA A 95 4.49 -8.90 5.09
N SER A 96 5.30 -9.40 4.15
CA SER A 96 5.79 -10.77 4.13
C SER A 96 6.70 -11.08 5.32
N GLU A 97 7.72 -10.26 5.56
CA GLU A 97 8.73 -10.52 6.58
C GLU A 97 8.17 -10.40 8.01
N ILE A 98 7.29 -9.42 8.28
CA ILE A 98 6.65 -9.30 9.59
C ILE A 98 5.71 -10.49 9.81
N THR A 99 4.95 -10.92 8.81
CA THR A 99 4.08 -12.09 8.85
C THR A 99 4.86 -13.37 9.18
N ASP A 100 5.99 -13.58 8.53
CA ASP A 100 6.89 -14.71 8.79
C ASP A 100 7.48 -14.64 10.20
N TYR A 101 7.86 -13.45 10.65
CA TYR A 101 8.34 -13.22 12.01
C TYR A 101 7.26 -13.52 13.05
N LEU A 102 6.03 -13.02 12.86
CA LEU A 102 4.90 -13.29 13.75
C LEU A 102 4.59 -14.78 13.84
N THR A 103 4.66 -15.49 12.72
CA THR A 103 4.44 -16.95 12.68
C THR A 103 5.48 -17.70 13.52
N LYS A 104 6.77 -17.31 13.42
CA LYS A 104 7.87 -17.89 14.24
C LYS A 104 7.67 -17.56 15.71
N VAL A 105 7.33 -16.32 16.04
CA VAL A 105 7.11 -15.87 17.42
C VAL A 105 5.88 -16.52 18.05
N ASN A 106 4.82 -16.74 17.29
CA ASN A 106 3.60 -17.40 17.79
C ASN A 106 3.81 -18.90 18.14
N ALA A 107 4.85 -19.52 17.60
CA ALA A 107 5.27 -20.88 17.99
C ALA A 107 5.88 -20.93 19.40
N LEU A 108 6.21 -19.77 20.00
CA LEU A 108 6.70 -19.67 21.37
C LEU A 108 5.51 -19.64 22.35
N GLN A 109 5.77 -20.04 23.60
CA GLN A 109 4.76 -19.94 24.67
C GLN A 109 4.63 -18.48 25.13
N LEU A 110 3.78 -17.73 24.46
CA LEU A 110 3.50 -16.32 24.77
C LEU A 110 2.31 -16.18 25.76
N PRO A 111 2.32 -15.14 26.62
CA PRO A 111 1.13 -14.75 27.35
C PRO A 111 -0.06 -14.49 26.40
N GLN A 112 -1.26 -14.85 26.81
CA GLN A 112 -2.48 -14.73 25.98
C GLN A 112 -2.70 -13.30 25.44
N SER A 113 -2.41 -12.28 26.26
CA SER A 113 -2.53 -10.87 25.82
C SER A 113 -1.61 -10.51 24.67
N VAL A 114 -0.39 -11.04 24.66
CA VAL A 114 0.60 -10.82 23.58
C VAL A 114 0.20 -11.60 22.34
N SER A 115 -0.23 -12.86 22.50
CA SER A 115 -0.72 -13.66 21.37
C SER A 115 -1.93 -13.00 20.70
N ASN A 116 -2.88 -12.46 21.48
CA ASN A 116 -4.03 -11.72 20.95
C ASN A 116 -3.58 -10.46 20.19
N TYR A 117 -2.64 -9.69 20.75
CA TYR A 117 -2.08 -8.52 20.07
C TYR A 117 -1.43 -8.90 18.74
N MET A 118 -0.60 -9.95 18.70
CA MET A 118 0.04 -10.41 17.46
C MET A 118 -1.00 -10.87 16.42
N GLY A 119 -2.09 -11.49 16.84
CA GLY A 119 -3.22 -11.83 15.97
C GLY A 119 -3.88 -10.60 15.36
N CYS A 120 -4.11 -9.53 16.14
CA CYS A 120 -4.63 -8.27 15.61
C CYS A 120 -3.65 -7.61 14.63
N VAL A 121 -2.36 -7.59 14.97
CA VAL A 121 -1.31 -7.03 14.12
C VAL A 121 -1.24 -7.74 12.77
N PHE A 122 -1.42 -9.06 12.73
CA PHE A 122 -1.47 -9.83 11.48
C PHE A 122 -2.55 -9.33 10.53
N HIS A 123 -3.75 -9.01 11.03
CA HIS A 123 -4.81 -8.41 10.22
C HIS A 123 -4.45 -7.00 9.74
N VAL A 124 -3.91 -6.16 10.64
CA VAL A 124 -3.48 -4.79 10.29
C VAL A 124 -2.44 -4.79 9.17
N ILE A 125 -1.46 -5.70 9.20
CA ILE A 125 -0.44 -5.82 8.14
C ILE A 125 -1.07 -6.13 6.78
N ASN A 126 -2.01 -7.08 6.75
CA ASN A 126 -2.72 -7.42 5.53
C ASN A 126 -3.55 -6.24 5.00
N ASP A 127 -4.24 -5.51 5.88
CA ASP A 127 -5.02 -4.34 5.47
C ASP A 127 -4.12 -3.21 4.95
N LEU A 128 -2.94 -3.00 5.56
CA LEU A 128 -1.97 -2.01 5.09
C LEU A 128 -1.42 -2.34 3.70
N GLU A 129 -1.08 -3.60 3.43
CA GLU A 129 -0.65 -4.07 2.10
C GLU A 129 -1.76 -3.82 1.07
N GLN A 130 -3.01 -4.19 1.38
CA GLN A 130 -4.14 -3.95 0.48
C GLN A 130 -4.39 -2.45 0.23
N ILE A 131 -4.20 -1.58 1.22
CA ILE A 131 -4.29 -0.12 1.03
C ILE A 131 -3.18 0.37 0.08
N GLY A 132 -1.95 -0.13 0.23
CA GLY A 132 -0.82 0.16 -0.64
C GLY A 132 -1.09 -0.26 -2.08
N ASP A 133 -1.57 -1.49 -2.30
CA ASP A 133 -2.03 -2.01 -3.59
C ASP A 133 -3.06 -1.09 -4.27
N HIS A 134 -4.02 -0.56 -3.49
CA HIS A 134 -5.02 0.37 -4.02
C HIS A 134 -4.43 1.74 -4.36
N ALA A 135 -3.38 2.19 -3.66
CA ALA A 135 -2.63 3.38 -4.05
C ALA A 135 -1.95 3.20 -5.41
N ILE A 136 -1.34 2.04 -5.68
CA ILE A 136 -0.78 1.71 -7.01
C ILE A 136 -1.86 1.68 -8.09
N LYS A 137 -3.05 1.14 -7.81
CA LYS A 137 -4.17 1.16 -8.77
C LYS A 137 -4.61 2.58 -9.11
N ILE A 138 -4.68 3.50 -8.14
CA ILE A 138 -4.96 4.92 -8.38
C ILE A 138 -3.87 5.54 -9.25
N LEU A 139 -2.58 5.29 -8.93
CA LEU A 139 -1.45 5.77 -9.72
C LEU A 139 -1.57 5.34 -11.20
N VAL A 140 -1.86 4.06 -11.46
CA VAL A 140 -2.02 3.52 -12.82
C VAL A 140 -3.15 4.24 -13.57
N GLN A 141 -4.27 4.57 -12.92
CA GLN A 141 -5.35 5.32 -13.58
C GLN A 141 -4.93 6.76 -13.88
N THR A 142 -4.16 7.39 -12.99
CA THR A 142 -3.60 8.73 -13.22
C THR A 142 -2.62 8.73 -14.40
N GLU A 143 -1.73 7.73 -14.49
CA GLU A 143 -0.82 7.54 -15.63
C GLU A 143 -1.59 7.42 -16.95
N LYS A 144 -2.64 6.59 -16.99
CA LYS A 144 -3.48 6.43 -18.18
C LYS A 144 -4.15 7.74 -18.60
N CYS A 145 -4.63 8.55 -17.65
CA CYS A 145 -5.20 9.86 -17.97
C CYS A 145 -4.18 10.80 -18.62
N VAL A 146 -2.94 10.79 -18.12
CA VAL A 146 -1.84 11.58 -18.68
C VAL A 146 -1.48 11.08 -20.09
N GLU A 147 -1.35 9.77 -20.29
CA GLU A 147 -1.04 9.15 -21.59
C GLU A 147 -2.11 9.46 -22.65
N MET A 148 -3.39 9.49 -22.27
CA MET A 148 -4.49 9.86 -23.15
C MET A 148 -4.54 11.36 -23.46
N GLY A 149 -3.75 12.19 -22.75
CA GLY A 149 -3.81 13.66 -22.86
C GLY A 149 -5.16 14.25 -22.45
N GLN A 150 -5.93 13.53 -21.65
CA GLN A 150 -7.30 13.88 -21.26
C GLN A 150 -7.43 13.91 -19.73
N ALA A 151 -7.54 15.10 -19.17
CA ALA A 151 -7.88 15.25 -17.76
C ALA A 151 -9.38 14.99 -17.52
N TYR A 152 -9.72 14.57 -16.31
CA TYR A 152 -11.12 14.56 -15.87
C TYR A 152 -11.72 15.98 -15.91
N SER A 153 -13.04 16.09 -16.08
CA SER A 153 -13.73 17.35 -15.87
C SER A 153 -13.51 17.87 -14.46
N GLN A 154 -13.59 19.19 -14.25
CA GLN A 154 -13.38 19.78 -12.92
C GLN A 154 -14.32 19.15 -11.87
N ALA A 155 -15.59 18.92 -12.23
CA ALA A 155 -16.54 18.27 -11.35
C ALA A 155 -16.10 16.85 -10.93
N ALA A 156 -15.57 16.04 -11.86
CA ALA A 156 -15.08 14.71 -11.56
C ALA A 156 -13.81 14.74 -10.68
N GLN A 157 -12.91 15.69 -10.91
CA GLN A 157 -11.73 15.91 -10.06
C GLN A 157 -12.14 16.32 -8.64
N ASP A 158 -13.12 17.20 -8.49
CA ASP A 158 -13.59 17.66 -7.19
C ASP A 158 -14.29 16.54 -6.41
N GLU A 159 -15.06 15.67 -7.08
CA GLU A 159 -15.66 14.46 -6.51
C GLU A 159 -14.59 13.51 -5.96
N LEU A 160 -13.59 13.16 -6.76
CA LEU A 160 -12.49 12.27 -6.31
C LEU A 160 -11.69 12.91 -5.18
N ARG A 161 -11.37 14.20 -5.29
CA ARG A 161 -10.62 14.93 -4.25
C ARG A 161 -11.35 14.96 -2.92
N GLN A 162 -12.66 15.19 -2.93
CA GLN A 162 -13.47 15.21 -1.71
C GLN A 162 -13.45 13.85 -1.01
N ILE A 163 -13.64 12.76 -1.77
CA ILE A 163 -13.59 11.40 -1.24
C ILE A 163 -12.21 11.10 -0.69
N TYR A 164 -11.16 11.35 -1.46
CA TYR A 164 -9.78 11.16 -1.06
C TYR A 164 -9.43 11.90 0.25
N GLN A 165 -9.82 13.16 0.39
CA GLN A 165 -9.55 13.92 1.61
C GLN A 165 -10.20 13.30 2.84
N MET A 166 -11.42 12.78 2.69
CA MET A 166 -12.11 12.08 3.77
C MET A 166 -11.47 10.72 4.09
N ASP A 167 -10.99 9.99 3.08
CA ASP A 167 -10.25 8.73 3.26
C ASP A 167 -8.97 8.96 4.05
N MET A 168 -8.21 10.00 3.70
CA MET A 168 -6.97 10.35 4.40
C MET A 168 -7.22 10.75 5.87
N ASP A 169 -8.29 11.50 6.15
CA ASP A 169 -8.66 11.84 7.53
C ASP A 169 -9.06 10.58 8.32
N LEU A 170 -9.81 9.66 7.70
CA LEU A 170 -10.19 8.39 8.31
C LEU A 170 -8.97 7.51 8.59
N LEU A 171 -8.05 7.39 7.63
CA LEU A 171 -6.79 6.68 7.79
C LEU A 171 -5.96 7.27 8.94
N ASP A 172 -5.81 8.59 8.99
CA ASP A 172 -5.08 9.29 10.06
C ASP A 172 -5.71 9.06 11.44
N LYS A 173 -7.04 9.01 11.55
CA LYS A 173 -7.76 8.67 12.78
C LYS A 173 -7.46 7.23 13.22
N THR A 174 -7.53 6.27 12.29
CA THR A 174 -7.25 4.84 12.56
C THR A 174 -5.79 4.62 12.97
N MET A 175 -4.85 5.28 12.30
CA MET A 175 -3.43 5.21 12.68
C MET A 175 -3.16 5.75 14.09
N LYS A 176 -3.87 6.79 14.53
CA LYS A 176 -3.78 7.30 15.93
C LYS A 176 -4.26 6.26 16.94
N LEU A 177 -5.31 5.50 16.61
CA LEU A 177 -5.78 4.40 17.47
C LEU A 177 -4.73 3.29 17.59
N PHE A 178 -4.11 2.92 16.48
CA PHE A 178 -3.03 1.93 16.48
C PHE A 178 -1.83 2.39 17.32
N ARG A 179 -1.48 3.68 17.29
CA ARG A 179 -0.42 4.29 18.11
C ARG A 179 -0.78 4.44 19.60
N GLY A 180 -1.87 3.84 20.04
CA GLY A 180 -2.26 3.76 21.45
C GLY A 180 -3.24 4.83 21.94
N GLN A 181 -3.78 5.64 21.05
CA GLN A 181 -4.91 6.51 21.41
C GLN A 181 -6.14 5.62 21.63
N ARG A 182 -6.69 5.65 22.85
CA ARG A 182 -7.88 4.84 23.14
C ARG A 182 -9.10 5.41 22.42
N PRO A 183 -9.87 4.57 21.69
CA PRO A 183 -11.12 5.02 21.09
C PRO A 183 -12.14 5.35 22.19
N THR A 184 -12.85 6.47 22.03
CA THR A 184 -14.06 6.74 22.79
C THR A 184 -15.28 6.29 21.96
N PRO A 185 -16.44 6.01 22.58
CA PRO A 185 -17.65 5.70 21.84
C PRO A 185 -18.00 6.78 20.80
N GLU A 186 -17.76 8.04 21.12
CA GLU A 186 -18.01 9.18 20.25
C GLU A 186 -17.06 9.18 19.05
N SER A 187 -15.75 8.96 19.26
CA SER A 187 -14.76 8.92 18.18
C SER A 187 -15.02 7.74 17.23
N TRP A 188 -15.43 6.59 17.78
CA TRP A 188 -15.81 5.43 16.96
C TRP A 188 -17.05 5.69 16.12
N LEU A 189 -18.07 6.33 16.73
CA LEU A 189 -19.29 6.71 16.02
C LEU A 189 -18.99 7.72 14.90
N ASP A 190 -18.11 8.71 15.15
CA ASP A 190 -17.67 9.69 14.16
C ASP A 190 -17.02 9.01 12.95
N MET A 191 -16.08 8.07 13.18
CA MET A 191 -15.44 7.30 12.11
C MET A 191 -16.45 6.49 11.29
N LYS A 192 -17.41 5.84 11.95
CA LYS A 192 -18.50 5.10 11.27
C LYS A 192 -19.44 6.00 10.46
N LEU A 193 -19.71 7.20 10.93
CA LEU A 193 -20.50 8.18 10.18
C LEU A 193 -19.72 8.71 8.98
N GLN A 194 -18.42 8.92 9.14
CA GLN A 194 -17.51 9.33 8.07
C GLN A 194 -17.45 8.26 6.97
N GLU A 195 -17.21 6.97 7.31
CA GLU A 195 -17.27 5.84 6.40
C GLU A 195 -18.56 5.86 5.55
N ARG A 196 -19.72 5.95 6.24
CA ARG A 196 -21.02 6.00 5.55
C ARG A 196 -21.17 7.20 4.63
N THR A 197 -20.59 8.34 5.01
CA THR A 197 -20.61 9.55 4.20
C THR A 197 -19.77 9.38 2.95
N ILE A 198 -18.58 8.82 3.08
CA ILE A 198 -17.70 8.50 1.94
C ILE A 198 -18.42 7.57 0.96
N MET A 199 -19.04 6.50 1.44
CA MET A 199 -19.78 5.55 0.60
C MET A 199 -20.94 6.22 -0.15
N LYS A 200 -21.67 7.13 0.50
CA LYS A 200 -22.75 7.90 -0.16
C LYS A 200 -22.21 8.85 -1.23
N LEU A 201 -21.09 9.53 -0.95
CA LEU A 201 -20.42 10.39 -1.92
C LEU A 201 -19.94 9.60 -3.13
N ALA A 202 -19.38 8.42 -2.92
CA ALA A 202 -18.94 7.54 -3.99
C ALA A 202 -20.11 7.10 -4.90
N VAL A 203 -21.22 6.68 -4.32
CA VAL A 203 -22.44 6.33 -5.09
C VAL A 203 -22.96 7.55 -5.89
N LYS A 204 -22.94 8.73 -5.27
CA LYS A 204 -23.34 9.97 -5.97
C LYS A 204 -22.39 10.30 -7.11
N ALA A 205 -21.08 10.23 -6.90
CA ALA A 205 -20.07 10.45 -7.93
C ALA A 205 -20.22 9.47 -9.11
N GLN A 206 -20.54 8.21 -8.83
CA GLN A 206 -20.85 7.21 -9.85
C GLN A 206 -22.10 7.59 -10.67
N SER A 207 -23.18 8.05 -10.02
CA SER A 207 -24.39 8.51 -10.70
C SER A 207 -24.11 9.72 -11.58
N ASN A 208 -23.44 10.75 -11.05
CA ASN A 208 -23.05 11.94 -11.80
C ASN A 208 -22.15 11.59 -13.00
N HIS A 209 -21.29 10.57 -12.83
CA HIS A 209 -20.47 10.09 -13.94
C HIS A 209 -21.32 9.47 -15.06
N MET A 210 -22.34 8.67 -14.72
CA MET A 210 -23.25 8.11 -15.72
C MET A 210 -24.01 9.21 -16.49
N GLU A 211 -24.41 10.30 -15.83
CA GLU A 211 -25.01 11.47 -16.49
C GLU A 211 -24.01 12.11 -17.47
N ARG A 212 -22.75 12.35 -17.06
CA ARG A 212 -21.69 12.88 -17.93
C ARG A 212 -21.45 12.02 -19.17
N LEU A 213 -21.55 10.69 -19.07
CA LEU A 213 -21.46 9.78 -20.21
C LEU A 213 -22.66 9.92 -21.16
N GLN A 214 -23.89 10.02 -20.63
CA GLN A 214 -25.11 10.21 -21.43
C GLN A 214 -25.09 11.56 -22.19
N GLU A 215 -24.60 12.60 -21.53
CA GLU A 215 -24.47 13.95 -22.11
C GLU A 215 -23.25 14.06 -23.05
N LYS A 216 -22.44 13.00 -23.18
CA LYS A 216 -21.21 12.98 -24.00
C LYS A 216 -20.20 14.06 -23.59
N THR A 217 -20.20 14.45 -22.32
CA THR A 217 -19.24 15.40 -21.72
C THR A 217 -17.95 14.73 -21.25
N CYS A 218 -17.87 13.40 -21.30
CA CYS A 218 -16.65 12.62 -21.10
C CYS A 218 -16.59 11.43 -22.07
N THR A 219 -15.39 10.92 -22.34
CA THR A 219 -15.18 9.72 -23.15
C THR A 219 -15.38 8.45 -22.32
N PHE A 220 -15.58 7.31 -23.00
CA PHE A 220 -15.70 6.03 -22.32
C PHE A 220 -14.41 5.65 -21.55
N GLU A 221 -13.25 5.94 -22.12
CA GLU A 221 -11.95 5.69 -21.52
C GLU A 221 -11.74 6.53 -20.25
N GLN A 222 -12.08 7.83 -20.30
CA GLN A 222 -12.08 8.69 -19.09
C GLN A 222 -13.02 8.14 -18.01
N GLY A 223 -14.17 7.62 -18.46
CA GLY A 223 -15.14 7.01 -17.57
C GLY A 223 -14.63 5.79 -16.85
N LEU A 224 -13.94 4.92 -17.57
CA LEU A 224 -13.37 3.71 -17.01
C LEU A 224 -12.31 4.04 -15.96
N THR A 225 -11.36 4.93 -16.27
CA THR A 225 -10.32 5.35 -15.32
C THR A 225 -10.89 6.04 -14.08
N PHE A 226 -11.96 6.85 -14.24
CA PHE A 226 -12.66 7.48 -13.12
C PHE A 226 -13.28 6.44 -12.17
N ILE A 227 -14.02 5.47 -12.71
CA ILE A 227 -14.68 4.43 -11.92
C ILE A 227 -13.64 3.54 -11.21
N GLU A 228 -12.53 3.19 -11.86
CA GLU A 228 -11.45 2.40 -11.25
C GLU A 228 -10.77 3.16 -10.10
N SER A 229 -10.53 4.47 -10.27
CA SER A 229 -10.00 5.32 -9.19
C SER A 229 -10.99 5.41 -8.02
N LEU A 230 -12.27 5.61 -8.30
CA LEU A 230 -13.32 5.66 -7.28
C LEU A 230 -13.44 4.34 -6.51
N ASN A 231 -13.42 3.20 -7.22
CA ASN A 231 -13.43 1.88 -6.62
C ASN A 231 -12.22 1.66 -5.70
N SER A 232 -11.04 2.12 -6.10
CA SER A 232 -9.82 2.00 -5.28
C SER A 232 -9.94 2.82 -3.99
N LEU A 233 -10.48 4.05 -4.03
CA LEU A 233 -10.75 4.85 -2.84
C LEU A 233 -11.75 4.14 -1.90
N MET A 234 -12.85 3.60 -2.44
CA MET A 234 -13.82 2.83 -1.64
C MET A 234 -13.20 1.59 -0.98
N ARG A 235 -12.25 0.93 -1.65
CA ARG A 235 -11.53 -0.22 -1.07
C ARG A 235 -10.60 0.21 0.06
N ILE A 236 -9.91 1.35 -0.10
CA ILE A 236 -9.08 1.91 0.99
C ILE A 236 -9.94 2.11 2.24
N VAL A 237 -11.11 2.74 2.14
CA VAL A 237 -12.03 2.92 3.28
C VAL A 237 -12.39 1.59 3.95
N ASN A 238 -12.67 0.55 3.17
CA ASN A 238 -13.02 -0.76 3.69
C ASN A 238 -11.89 -1.42 4.48
N HIS A 239 -10.63 -1.20 4.10
CA HIS A 239 -9.47 -1.71 4.81
C HIS A 239 -9.06 -0.85 6.01
N VAL A 240 -9.45 0.42 6.02
CA VAL A 240 -9.20 1.34 7.16
C VAL A 240 -10.14 1.06 8.33
N MET A 241 -11.35 0.49 8.09
CA MET A 241 -12.44 0.33 9.07
C MET A 241 -12.63 -1.09 9.54
#